data_8401bad000e0bfb8c63bb793f360d3b6
#
_entry.id   8401bad000e0bfb8c63bb793f360d3b6
#
_cell.length_a   1.000
_cell.length_b   1.000
_cell.length_c   1.000
_cell.angle_alpha   90.00
_cell.angle_beta   90.00
_cell.angle_gamma   90.00
#
_symmetry.space_group_name_H-M   'P 1'
#
loop_
_entity.id
_entity.type
_entity.pdbx_description
1 polymer ?
#
loop_
_entity_poly.entity_id
_entity_poly.type
_entity_poly.pdbx_seq_one_letter_code
_entity_poly.pdbx_strand_id
1 'polypeptide(L)'
;MTKRSLTIAATTLAATWLTTALLAQAPAAGRATGASTASPKAPTSAVTGSAVRGKQLYYDYSCYGCHGFNGETGRAFVPNWPANLATESSFLAFLRGRANQAPTQPSTGMPNYARETLGDAQAKDIYAYIRTFKSSAPPADKIPTMNAILSAAQKPR
;
A
#
# COMPACT_ATOMS: atom_id res chain seq x y z
N MET A 1 -16.27 19.46 57.84
CA MET A 1 -17.07 20.66 57.58
C MET A 1 -16.13 21.83 57.35
N THR A 2 -15.82 22.20 56.15
CA THR A 2 -15.15 23.50 55.86
C THR A 2 -15.55 23.89 54.43
N LYS A 3 -16.45 24.84 54.37
CA LYS A 3 -16.91 25.54 53.15
C LYS A 3 -15.78 26.47 52.70
N ARG A 4 -15.37 26.40 51.44
CA ARG A 4 -14.55 27.44 50.84
C ARG A 4 -15.36 28.10 49.71
N SER A 5 -15.55 29.37 49.91
CA SER A 5 -16.30 30.31 49.10
C SER A 5 -15.63 30.56 47.75
N LEU A 6 -16.49 30.63 46.75
CA LEU A 6 -16.19 31.01 45.40
C LEU A 6 -16.17 32.53 45.28
N THR A 7 -15.06 33.10 44.83
CA THR A 7 -14.99 34.53 44.48
C THR A 7 -14.96 34.66 42.98
N ILE A 8 -16.01 35.24 42.44
CA ILE A 8 -16.17 35.60 41.03
C ILE A 8 -15.55 36.99 40.86
N ALA A 9 -14.54 37.10 40.05
CA ALA A 9 -14.03 38.39 39.59
C ALA A 9 -14.42 38.57 38.11
N ALA A 10 -15.36 39.45 37.92
CA ALA A 10 -15.71 40.00 36.61
C ALA A 10 -14.76 41.13 36.28
N THR A 11 -14.14 41.09 35.10
CA THR A 11 -13.50 42.27 34.50
C THR A 11 -13.90 42.45 33.06
N THR A 12 -14.38 43.60 32.83
CA THR A 12 -14.99 44.29 31.71
C THR A 12 -14.10 44.51 30.51
N LEU A 13 -14.75 44.45 29.33
CA LEU A 13 -14.64 45.26 28.13
C LEU A 13 -13.31 45.98 27.77
N ALA A 14 -12.80 45.68 26.61
CA ALA A 14 -12.32 46.73 25.70
C ALA A 14 -12.61 46.35 24.24
N ALA A 15 -13.53 47.04 23.65
CA ALA A 15 -13.73 47.14 22.21
C ALA A 15 -12.58 47.93 21.61
N THR A 16 -12.04 47.58 20.45
CA THR A 16 -11.63 48.57 19.46
C THR A 16 -11.03 47.95 18.18
N TRP A 17 -11.45 48.55 17.12
CA TRP A 17 -10.84 48.77 15.80
C TRP A 17 -10.95 47.67 14.75
N LEU A 18 -12.02 47.82 13.95
CA LEU A 18 -12.05 47.47 12.54
C LEU A 18 -10.97 48.26 11.78
N THR A 19 -10.00 47.56 11.24
CA THR A 19 -9.23 48.02 10.09
C THR A 19 -9.55 47.13 8.91
N THR A 20 -10.39 47.60 8.01
CA THR A 20 -10.64 47.02 6.69
C THR A 20 -9.36 47.19 5.85
N ALA A 21 -8.53 46.15 5.80
CA ALA A 21 -7.48 46.08 4.81
C ALA A 21 -8.09 45.53 3.51
N LEU A 22 -8.30 46.46 2.57
CA LEU A 22 -8.66 46.14 1.19
C LEU A 22 -7.43 45.52 0.51
N LEU A 23 -7.30 44.19 0.57
CA LEU A 23 -6.29 43.46 -0.17
C LEU A 23 -6.75 43.35 -1.61
N ALA A 24 -6.13 44.11 -2.49
CA ALA A 24 -6.23 43.96 -3.92
C ALA A 24 -5.88 42.50 -4.30
N GLN A 25 -6.85 41.76 -4.78
CA GLN A 25 -6.63 40.44 -5.38
C GLN A 25 -5.95 40.68 -6.74
N ALA A 26 -4.68 40.36 -6.82
CA ALA A 26 -4.01 40.19 -8.09
C ALA A 26 -4.63 39.00 -8.84
N PRO A 27 -4.85 39.11 -10.16
CA PRO A 27 -5.35 37.96 -10.92
C PRO A 27 -4.31 36.83 -10.86
N ALA A 28 -4.69 35.71 -10.28
CA ALA A 28 -3.89 34.52 -10.31
C ALA A 28 -3.73 34.08 -11.76
N ALA A 29 -2.53 34.29 -12.29
CA ALA A 29 -2.14 33.71 -13.57
C ALA A 29 -2.34 32.23 -13.49
N GLY A 30 -3.25 31.71 -14.33
CA GLY A 30 -3.58 30.31 -14.43
C GLY A 30 -2.33 29.49 -14.67
N ARG A 31 -1.88 28.80 -13.64
CA ARG A 31 -0.85 27.78 -13.75
C ARG A 31 -1.51 26.57 -14.40
N ALA A 32 -1.45 26.50 -15.72
CA ALA A 32 -1.77 25.29 -16.46
C ALA A 32 -0.75 24.22 -16.05
N THR A 33 -1.03 23.53 -14.96
CA THR A 33 -0.36 22.26 -14.66
C THR A 33 -0.98 21.22 -15.57
N GLY A 34 -0.44 21.12 -16.77
CA GLY A 34 -0.57 19.91 -17.59
C GLY A 34 0.10 18.76 -16.85
N ALA A 35 -0.56 18.23 -15.83
CA ALA A 35 -0.19 16.95 -15.26
C ALA A 35 -0.47 15.91 -16.34
N SER A 36 0.57 15.54 -17.08
CA SER A 36 0.56 14.35 -17.92
C SER A 36 0.26 13.17 -17.00
N THR A 37 -0.99 12.70 -17.02
CA THR A 37 -1.42 11.49 -16.34
C THR A 37 -1.00 10.26 -17.17
N ALA A 38 0.29 10.16 -17.50
CA ALA A 38 0.83 8.89 -17.96
C ALA A 38 0.77 7.95 -16.75
N SER A 39 -0.10 6.94 -16.80
CA SER A 39 -0.08 5.85 -15.83
C SER A 39 1.34 5.32 -15.71
N PRO A 40 1.88 5.14 -14.49
CA PRO A 40 3.23 4.65 -14.31
C PRO A 40 3.38 3.33 -15.07
N LYS A 41 4.26 3.32 -16.04
CA LYS A 41 4.57 2.12 -16.82
C LYS A 41 5.17 1.07 -15.90
N ALA A 42 4.83 -0.21 -16.13
CA ALA A 42 5.47 -1.31 -15.42
C ALA A 42 7.00 -1.19 -15.47
N PRO A 43 7.71 -1.46 -14.37
CA PRO A 43 9.16 -1.36 -14.33
C PRO A 43 9.82 -2.22 -15.41
N THR A 44 10.91 -1.76 -15.99
CA THR A 44 11.68 -2.47 -17.04
C THR A 44 12.99 -3.07 -16.52
N SER A 45 13.29 -2.91 -15.21
CA SER A 45 14.48 -3.50 -14.60
C SER A 45 14.54 -5.02 -14.78
N ALA A 46 15.74 -5.56 -14.87
CA ALA A 46 15.95 -6.99 -14.95
C ALA A 46 15.40 -7.71 -13.71
N VAL A 47 14.91 -8.93 -13.90
CA VAL A 47 14.51 -9.86 -12.85
C VAL A 47 15.40 -11.09 -12.90
N THR A 48 15.84 -11.58 -11.73
CA THR A 48 16.72 -12.75 -11.65
C THR A 48 15.99 -13.97 -11.07
N GLY A 49 14.80 -13.76 -10.51
CA GLY A 49 13.94 -14.81 -9.94
C GLY A 49 13.11 -15.55 -11.00
N SER A 50 12.45 -16.61 -10.58
CA SER A 50 11.52 -17.41 -11.36
C SER A 50 10.08 -17.05 -11.06
N ALA A 51 9.34 -16.54 -12.06
CA ALA A 51 7.92 -16.21 -11.90
C ALA A 51 7.06 -17.44 -11.57
N VAL A 52 7.46 -18.63 -12.02
CA VAL A 52 6.74 -19.88 -11.74
C VAL A 52 6.80 -20.23 -10.25
N ARG A 53 8.02 -20.22 -9.67
CA ARG A 53 8.19 -20.43 -8.23
C ARG A 53 7.58 -19.29 -7.43
N GLY A 54 7.74 -18.06 -7.92
CA GLY A 54 7.20 -16.86 -7.29
C GLY A 54 5.69 -16.87 -7.17
N LYS A 55 4.99 -17.46 -8.16
CA LYS A 55 3.54 -17.65 -8.08
C LYS A 55 3.17 -18.48 -6.85
N GLN A 56 3.80 -19.64 -6.67
CA GLN A 56 3.52 -20.50 -5.52
C GLN A 56 3.81 -19.78 -4.21
N LEU A 57 4.99 -19.14 -4.10
CA LEU A 57 5.39 -18.38 -2.90
C LEU A 57 4.43 -17.22 -2.59
N TYR A 58 3.91 -16.53 -3.61
CA TYR A 58 2.94 -15.45 -3.44
C TYR A 58 1.65 -15.92 -2.76
N TYR A 59 1.22 -17.16 -3.05
CA TYR A 59 0.09 -17.79 -2.38
C TYR A 59 0.47 -18.33 -1.01
N ASP A 60 1.58 -19.02 -0.87
CA ASP A 60 2.03 -19.64 0.39
C ASP A 60 2.23 -18.58 1.50
N TYR A 61 2.77 -17.41 1.13
CA TYR A 61 2.93 -16.27 2.04
C TYR A 61 1.68 -15.38 2.12
N SER A 62 0.56 -15.78 1.53
CA SER A 62 -0.73 -15.08 1.57
C SER A 62 -0.69 -13.63 1.09
N CYS A 63 0.24 -13.28 0.22
CA CYS A 63 0.38 -11.92 -0.33
C CYS A 63 -0.91 -11.45 -1.02
N TYR A 64 -1.60 -12.38 -1.69
CA TYR A 64 -2.88 -12.12 -2.36
C TYR A 64 -3.99 -11.63 -1.42
N GLY A 65 -3.95 -11.96 -0.14
CA GLY A 65 -4.96 -11.56 0.84
C GLY A 65 -5.09 -10.04 1.00
N CYS A 66 -3.99 -9.30 0.77
CA CYS A 66 -3.98 -7.84 0.81
C CYS A 66 -3.83 -7.20 -0.57
N HIS A 67 -3.17 -7.89 -1.51
CA HIS A 67 -2.79 -7.30 -2.80
C HIS A 67 -3.62 -7.81 -3.98
N GLY A 68 -4.51 -8.78 -3.77
CA GLY A 68 -5.23 -9.44 -4.86
C GLY A 68 -4.37 -10.45 -5.61
N PHE A 69 -4.96 -11.10 -6.60
CA PHE A 69 -4.30 -12.19 -7.33
C PHE A 69 -3.35 -11.69 -8.44
N ASN A 70 -3.51 -10.42 -8.85
CA ASN A 70 -2.64 -9.71 -9.79
C ASN A 70 -2.23 -8.34 -9.25
N GLY A 71 -2.24 -8.12 -7.94
CA GLY A 71 -1.94 -6.81 -7.34
C GLY A 71 -2.99 -5.74 -7.63
N GLU A 72 -4.25 -6.15 -7.85
CA GLU A 72 -5.35 -5.30 -8.31
C GLU A 72 -6.25 -4.78 -7.19
N THR A 73 -6.15 -5.31 -5.96
CA THR A 73 -7.06 -4.95 -4.86
C THR A 73 -6.34 -4.50 -3.60
N GLY A 74 -7.08 -3.93 -2.68
CA GLY A 74 -6.60 -3.49 -1.39
C GLY A 74 -5.45 -2.49 -1.52
N ARG A 75 -4.25 -2.91 -1.21
CA ARG A 75 -3.01 -2.15 -1.45
C ARG A 75 -2.48 -2.46 -2.84
N ALA A 76 -3.26 -2.11 -3.84
CA ALA A 76 -2.96 -2.37 -5.24
C ALA A 76 -1.63 -1.74 -5.66
N PHE A 77 -0.89 -2.41 -6.53
CA PHE A 77 0.31 -1.88 -7.16
C PHE A 77 0.25 -1.89 -8.69
N VAL A 78 -0.79 -2.44 -9.26
CA VAL A 78 -1.09 -2.26 -10.68
C VAL A 78 -2.39 -1.45 -10.84
N PRO A 79 -2.48 -0.55 -11.81
CA PRO A 79 -1.47 -0.17 -12.80
C PRO A 79 -0.40 0.80 -12.28
N ASN A 80 -0.54 1.32 -11.05
CA ASN A 80 0.29 2.37 -10.48
C ASN A 80 1.47 1.79 -9.70
N TRP A 81 2.49 1.32 -10.40
CA TRP A 81 3.67 0.69 -9.82
C TRP A 81 4.38 1.59 -8.80
N PRO A 82 4.41 1.26 -7.50
CA PRO A 82 5.09 2.06 -6.50
C PRO A 82 6.62 1.94 -6.63
N ALA A 83 7.35 2.95 -6.14
CA ALA A 83 8.80 3.05 -6.27
C ALA A 83 9.57 1.84 -5.70
N ASN A 84 9.05 1.22 -4.64
CA ASN A 84 9.64 0.02 -4.05
C ASN A 84 9.52 -1.23 -4.94
N LEU A 85 8.74 -1.18 -6.01
CA LEU A 85 8.67 -2.22 -7.03
C LEU A 85 9.43 -1.86 -8.32
N ALA A 86 10.12 -0.72 -8.35
CA ALA A 86 10.86 -0.27 -9.53
C ALA A 86 12.00 -1.21 -9.91
N THR A 87 12.66 -1.82 -8.93
CA THR A 87 13.75 -2.79 -9.14
C THR A 87 13.62 -3.96 -8.17
N GLU A 88 14.26 -5.08 -8.50
CA GLU A 88 14.36 -6.22 -7.60
C GLU A 88 15.04 -5.85 -6.27
N SER A 89 16.08 -5.04 -6.32
CA SER A 89 16.78 -4.59 -5.12
C SER A 89 15.92 -3.67 -4.24
N SER A 90 15.15 -2.76 -4.83
CA SER A 90 14.25 -1.90 -4.06
C SER A 90 13.13 -2.69 -3.40
N PHE A 91 12.64 -3.74 -4.07
CA PHE A 91 11.66 -4.66 -3.49
C PHE A 91 12.23 -5.42 -2.29
N LEU A 92 13.44 -6.00 -2.43
CA LEU A 92 14.10 -6.68 -1.32
C LEU A 92 14.33 -5.72 -0.14
N ALA A 93 14.86 -4.54 -0.40
CA ALA A 93 15.09 -3.53 0.64
C ALA A 93 13.79 -3.16 1.38
N PHE A 94 12.69 -3.02 0.65
CA PHE A 94 11.38 -2.76 1.24
C PHE A 94 10.92 -3.90 2.16
N LEU A 95 11.03 -5.15 1.73
CA LEU A 95 10.68 -6.31 2.55
C LEU A 95 11.51 -6.36 3.84
N ARG A 96 12.82 -6.09 3.75
CA ARG A 96 13.74 -6.12 4.88
C ARG A 96 13.52 -4.93 5.82
N GLY A 97 13.21 -3.76 5.28
CA GLY A 97 12.87 -2.58 6.08
C GLY A 97 11.64 -2.79 6.97
N ARG A 98 10.70 -3.63 6.53
CA ARG A 98 9.54 -4.03 7.33
C ARG A 98 9.87 -5.11 8.37
N ALA A 99 10.90 -5.89 8.18
CA ALA A 99 11.25 -7.00 9.07
C ALA A 99 11.62 -6.57 10.50
N ASN A 100 12.11 -5.35 10.67
CA ASN A 100 12.51 -4.81 11.98
C ASN A 100 11.39 -4.02 12.68
N GLN A 101 10.20 -3.99 12.09
CA GLN A 101 9.05 -3.33 12.70
C GLN A 101 8.24 -4.37 13.47
N ALA A 102 8.28 -4.29 14.80
CA ALA A 102 7.40 -5.07 15.66
C ALA A 102 6.12 -4.23 15.89
N PRO A 103 4.97 -4.63 15.36
CA PRO A 103 3.73 -3.98 15.71
C PRO A 103 3.42 -4.29 17.18
N THR A 104 3.23 -3.25 17.98
CA THR A 104 2.77 -3.40 19.36
C THR A 104 1.28 -3.75 19.45
N GLN A 105 0.59 -3.64 18.33
CA GLN A 105 -0.83 -3.97 18.18
C GLN A 105 -1.08 -4.62 16.81
N PRO A 106 -2.20 -5.35 16.63
CA PRO A 106 -2.60 -5.83 15.32
C PRO A 106 -2.57 -4.69 14.30
N SER A 107 -1.84 -4.88 13.23
CA SER A 107 -1.61 -3.85 12.21
C SER A 107 -2.21 -4.29 10.89
N THR A 108 -2.89 -3.37 10.20
CA THR A 108 -3.26 -3.53 8.79
C THR A 108 -2.07 -3.33 7.85
N GLY A 109 -0.89 -3.10 8.41
CA GLY A 109 0.35 -2.97 7.66
C GLY A 109 0.81 -4.28 7.03
N MET A 110 1.74 -4.18 6.09
CA MET A 110 2.38 -5.35 5.51
C MET A 110 3.13 -6.14 6.59
N PRO A 111 3.03 -7.49 6.63
CA PRO A 111 3.79 -8.31 7.55
C PRO A 111 5.29 -8.10 7.43
N ASN A 112 6.02 -8.44 8.48
CA ASN A 112 7.48 -8.44 8.50
C ASN A 112 8.01 -9.70 7.81
N TYR A 113 8.92 -9.50 6.86
CA TYR A 113 9.58 -10.61 6.17
C TYR A 113 11.09 -10.53 6.38
N ALA A 114 11.55 -11.16 7.45
CA ALA A 114 12.98 -11.38 7.69
C ALA A 114 13.55 -12.40 6.70
N ARG A 115 14.87 -12.41 6.52
CA ARG A 115 15.54 -13.37 5.61
C ARG A 115 15.35 -14.82 6.02
N GLU A 116 15.19 -15.06 7.30
CA GLU A 116 14.96 -16.38 7.89
C GLU A 116 13.57 -16.92 7.53
N THR A 117 12.59 -16.00 7.38
CA THR A 117 11.22 -16.36 7.01
C THR A 117 11.06 -16.45 5.50
N LEU A 118 11.56 -15.47 4.77
CA LEU A 118 11.47 -15.37 3.31
C LEU A 118 12.87 -15.02 2.77
N GLY A 119 13.61 -16.03 2.32
CA GLY A 119 14.96 -15.87 1.79
C GLY A 119 15.03 -14.95 0.58
N ASP A 120 16.23 -14.37 0.30
CA ASP A 120 16.39 -13.44 -0.81
C ASP A 120 16.08 -14.08 -2.17
N ALA A 121 16.42 -15.35 -2.37
CA ALA A 121 16.10 -16.08 -3.60
C ALA A 121 14.57 -16.21 -3.78
N GLN A 122 13.85 -16.55 -2.72
CA GLN A 122 12.39 -16.65 -2.72
C GLN A 122 11.74 -15.28 -2.95
N ALA A 123 12.26 -14.23 -2.33
CA ALA A 123 11.76 -12.87 -2.54
C ALA A 123 11.97 -12.41 -3.99
N LYS A 124 13.09 -12.77 -4.63
CA LYS A 124 13.33 -12.52 -6.05
C LYS A 124 12.37 -13.29 -6.95
N ASP A 125 12.04 -14.52 -6.60
CA ASP A 125 11.03 -15.30 -7.31
C ASP A 125 9.64 -14.63 -7.21
N ILE A 126 9.24 -14.16 -6.02
CA ILE A 126 8.01 -13.40 -5.83
C ILE A 126 8.03 -12.12 -6.67
N TYR A 127 9.14 -11.38 -6.67
CA TYR A 127 9.27 -10.18 -7.50
C TYR A 127 9.10 -10.49 -8.98
N ALA A 128 9.72 -11.55 -9.47
CA ALA A 128 9.55 -11.99 -10.85
C ALA A 128 8.07 -12.29 -11.19
N TYR A 129 7.34 -12.90 -10.27
CA TYR A 129 5.90 -13.15 -10.46
C TYR A 129 5.09 -11.85 -10.44
N ILE A 130 5.31 -10.97 -9.48
CA ILE A 130 4.65 -9.65 -9.40
C ILE A 130 4.82 -8.89 -10.73
N ARG A 131 5.99 -8.97 -11.37
CA ARG A 131 6.27 -8.31 -12.66
C ARG A 131 5.41 -8.83 -13.83
N THR A 132 4.73 -9.95 -13.68
CA THR A 132 3.78 -10.47 -14.66
C THR A 132 2.37 -9.93 -14.50
N PHE A 133 2.09 -9.15 -13.45
CA PHE A 133 0.75 -8.74 -13.09
C PHE A 133 0.12 -7.78 -14.10
N LYS A 134 -1.20 -7.93 -14.24
CA LYS A 134 -2.10 -7.09 -15.00
C LYS A 134 -3.15 -6.51 -14.08
N SER A 135 -3.78 -5.43 -14.47
CA SER A 135 -4.82 -4.73 -13.70
C SER A 135 -6.16 -5.49 -13.60
N SER A 136 -6.15 -6.78 -13.76
CA SER A 136 -7.35 -7.62 -13.69
C SER A 136 -7.04 -8.91 -12.93
N ALA A 137 -8.00 -9.36 -12.12
CA ALA A 137 -7.89 -10.64 -11.45
C ALA A 137 -7.80 -11.79 -12.47
N PRO A 138 -7.02 -12.85 -12.18
CA PRO A 138 -7.02 -14.04 -13.03
C PRO A 138 -8.38 -14.75 -12.96
N PRO A 139 -8.74 -15.53 -13.99
CA PRO A 139 -9.91 -16.40 -13.95
C PRO A 139 -9.84 -17.36 -12.75
N ALA A 140 -10.99 -17.72 -12.19
CA ALA A 140 -11.07 -18.52 -10.97
C ALA A 140 -10.34 -19.88 -11.08
N ASP A 141 -10.38 -20.52 -12.25
CA ASP A 141 -9.67 -21.78 -12.54
C ASP A 141 -8.14 -21.65 -12.54
N LYS A 142 -7.62 -20.39 -12.66
CA LYS A 142 -6.18 -20.08 -12.60
C LYS A 142 -5.70 -19.71 -11.19
N ILE A 143 -6.63 -19.60 -10.24
CA ILE A 143 -6.32 -19.36 -8.84
C ILE A 143 -6.21 -20.71 -8.12
N PRO A 144 -5.02 -21.12 -7.60
CA PRO A 144 -4.82 -22.48 -7.09
C PRO A 144 -5.86 -22.92 -6.07
N THR A 145 -6.16 -22.08 -5.08
CA THR A 145 -7.16 -22.39 -4.04
C THR A 145 -8.57 -22.54 -4.62
N MET A 146 -8.98 -21.65 -5.51
CA MET A 146 -10.29 -21.72 -6.16
C MET A 146 -10.41 -22.95 -7.05
N ASN A 147 -9.36 -23.25 -7.81
CA ASN A 147 -9.32 -24.45 -8.66
C ASN A 147 -9.43 -25.74 -7.82
N ALA A 148 -8.75 -25.81 -6.67
CA ALA A 148 -8.86 -26.94 -5.76
C ALA A 148 -10.30 -27.13 -5.24
N ILE A 149 -10.97 -26.04 -4.85
CA ILE A 149 -12.39 -26.07 -4.40
C ILE A 149 -13.31 -26.52 -5.52
N LEU A 150 -13.17 -25.94 -6.71
CA LEU A 150 -13.98 -26.32 -7.88
C LEU A 150 -13.79 -27.80 -8.24
N SER A 151 -12.55 -28.26 -8.23
CA SER A 151 -12.24 -29.68 -8.51
C SER A 151 -12.81 -30.63 -7.45
N ALA A 152 -12.77 -30.23 -6.17
CA ALA A 152 -13.37 -31.02 -5.09
C ALA A 152 -14.90 -31.08 -5.20
N ALA A 153 -15.54 -29.97 -5.60
CA ALA A 153 -17.00 -29.91 -5.78
C ALA A 153 -17.50 -30.76 -6.95
N GLN A 154 -16.66 -31.06 -7.93
CA GLN A 154 -17.00 -31.88 -9.11
C GLN A 154 -16.84 -33.38 -8.88
N LYS A 155 -16.23 -33.81 -7.75
CA LYS A 155 -16.11 -35.24 -7.43
C LYS A 155 -17.47 -35.82 -7.07
N PRO A 156 -17.90 -36.93 -7.67
CA PRO A 156 -19.11 -37.63 -7.25
C PRO A 156 -18.99 -38.02 -5.78
N ARG A 157 -20.09 -37.91 -5.04
CA ARG A 157 -20.21 -38.41 -3.66
C ARG A 157 -20.48 -39.91 -3.67
#